data_2b5e8d502cc84a9d52bd0a317b9c843e
#
_entry.id   2b5e8d502cc84a9d52bd0a317b9c843e
#
_cell.length_a   1.000
_cell.length_b   1.000
_cell.length_c   1.000
_cell.angle_alpha   90.00
_cell.angle_beta   90.00
_cell.angle_gamma   90.00
#
_symmetry.space_group_name_H-M   'P 1'
#
loop_
_entity.id
_entity.type
_entity.pdbx_description
1 polymer ?
#
loop_
_entity_poly.entity_id
_entity_poly.type
_entity_poly.pdbx_seq_one_letter_code
_entity_poly.pdbx_strand_id
1 'polypeptide(L)'
;MSVGLATAIALVCLAGGVAAGFWLLPHHRRRGAPERPGPVRRILLPFTGQAISRRAFDAALRLAKAENATIMPAFLARVPRTLPLEAPLPAACAVGMPLLEAIEQGAGSQGVQVDARVARGRTYRDALRHLVEQERFDRIIVSATDSPRNGLTSGDLEWLLERVPAEVMILRPAPDDTRVVTADDSQRQS
;
A
#
# COMPACT_ATOMS: atom_id res chain seq x y z
N MET A 1 -12.74 -56.36 -31.34
CA MET A 1 -11.74 -55.65 -30.50
C MET A 1 -11.65 -54.13 -30.74
N SER A 2 -12.67 -53.47 -31.28
CA SER A 2 -12.59 -52.03 -31.67
C SER A 2 -13.45 -51.08 -30.88
N VAL A 3 -14.41 -51.57 -30.12
CA VAL A 3 -15.36 -50.71 -29.34
C VAL A 3 -14.72 -50.23 -28.03
N GLY A 4 -13.89 -51.04 -27.37
CA GLY A 4 -13.23 -50.68 -26.09
C GLY A 4 -12.18 -49.59 -26.24
N LEU A 5 -11.49 -49.49 -27.37
CA LEU A 5 -10.47 -48.47 -27.62
C LEU A 5 -11.11 -47.08 -27.85
N ALA A 6 -12.24 -47.04 -28.56
CA ALA A 6 -12.93 -45.81 -28.87
C ALA A 6 -13.55 -45.15 -27.59
N THR A 7 -14.07 -45.98 -26.68
CA THR A 7 -14.62 -45.48 -25.39
C THR A 7 -13.54 -44.98 -24.45
N ALA A 8 -12.37 -45.58 -24.43
CA ALA A 8 -11.22 -45.14 -23.63
C ALA A 8 -10.69 -43.76 -24.09
N ILE A 9 -10.59 -43.55 -25.39
CA ILE A 9 -10.14 -42.28 -25.98
C ILE A 9 -11.15 -41.15 -25.68
N ALA A 10 -12.45 -41.43 -25.78
CA ALA A 10 -13.52 -40.44 -25.48
C ALA A 10 -13.48 -40.00 -24.02
N LEU A 11 -13.25 -40.91 -23.07
CA LEU A 11 -13.16 -40.61 -21.64
C LEU A 11 -11.91 -39.75 -21.31
N VAL A 12 -10.78 -40.01 -21.94
CA VAL A 12 -9.54 -39.23 -21.74
C VAL A 12 -9.69 -37.79 -22.30
N CYS A 13 -10.35 -37.62 -23.44
CA CYS A 13 -10.62 -36.30 -24.00
C CYS A 13 -11.62 -35.49 -23.15
N LEU A 14 -12.62 -36.13 -22.56
CA LEU A 14 -13.57 -35.47 -21.66
C LEU A 14 -12.91 -35.02 -20.36
N ALA A 15 -12.05 -35.85 -19.76
CA ALA A 15 -11.30 -35.51 -18.54
C ALA A 15 -10.27 -34.40 -18.79
N GLY A 16 -9.57 -34.42 -19.92
CA GLY A 16 -8.63 -33.39 -20.33
C GLY A 16 -9.27 -32.04 -20.63
N GLY A 17 -10.48 -32.03 -21.21
CA GLY A 17 -11.24 -30.82 -21.52
C GLY A 17 -11.72 -30.09 -20.28
N VAL A 18 -12.15 -30.82 -19.25
CA VAL A 18 -12.59 -30.23 -17.97
C VAL A 18 -11.43 -29.63 -17.18
N ALA A 19 -10.26 -30.29 -17.19
CA ALA A 19 -9.07 -29.78 -16.49
C ALA A 19 -8.52 -28.52 -17.16
N ALA A 20 -8.50 -28.44 -18.49
CA ALA A 20 -8.04 -27.26 -19.22
C ALA A 20 -9.01 -26.07 -19.08
N GLY A 21 -10.31 -26.31 -19.02
CA GLY A 21 -11.32 -25.27 -18.80
C GLY A 21 -11.23 -24.63 -17.42
N PHE A 22 -10.78 -25.36 -16.41
CA PHE A 22 -10.63 -24.83 -15.05
C PHE A 22 -9.40 -23.92 -14.92
N TRP A 23 -8.36 -24.12 -15.74
CA TRP A 23 -7.16 -23.29 -15.76
C TRP A 23 -7.29 -22.01 -16.59
N LEU A 24 -8.23 -21.98 -17.53
CA LEU A 24 -8.47 -20.83 -18.42
C LEU A 24 -9.56 -19.87 -17.91
N LEU A 25 -10.25 -20.19 -16.83
CA LEU A 25 -11.15 -19.24 -16.18
C LEU A 25 -10.28 -18.12 -15.58
N PRO A 26 -10.35 -16.88 -16.12
CA PRO A 26 -9.73 -15.77 -15.47
C PRO A 26 -10.29 -15.74 -14.05
N HIS A 27 -9.42 -15.74 -13.05
CA HIS A 27 -9.78 -15.49 -11.68
C HIS A 27 -10.33 -14.05 -11.61
N HIS A 28 -11.56 -13.86 -12.10
CA HIS A 28 -12.36 -12.73 -11.71
C HIS A 28 -12.47 -12.84 -10.19
N ARG A 29 -11.56 -12.15 -9.49
CA ARG A 29 -11.76 -11.84 -8.07
C ARG A 29 -13.21 -11.36 -7.96
N ARG A 30 -14.08 -12.23 -7.49
CA ARG A 30 -15.42 -11.85 -7.08
C ARG A 30 -15.21 -10.64 -6.20
N ARG A 31 -15.64 -9.45 -6.66
CA ARG A 31 -15.89 -8.33 -5.78
C ARG A 31 -16.87 -8.90 -4.75
N GLY A 32 -16.32 -9.34 -3.60
CA GLY A 32 -17.13 -9.78 -2.49
C GLY A 32 -18.11 -8.66 -2.21
N ALA A 33 -19.35 -9.02 -1.95
CA ALA A 33 -20.31 -8.10 -1.38
C ALA A 33 -19.61 -7.35 -0.24
N PRO A 34 -19.88 -6.05 0.00
CA PRO A 34 -19.24 -5.29 1.04
C PRO A 34 -19.40 -6.05 2.35
N GLU A 35 -18.36 -6.76 2.72
CA GLU A 35 -18.26 -7.43 4.00
C GLU A 35 -18.36 -6.32 5.03
N ARG A 36 -19.24 -6.46 6.02
CA ARG A 36 -19.35 -5.47 7.10
C ARG A 36 -17.95 -5.17 7.59
N PRO A 37 -17.56 -3.89 7.72
CA PRO A 37 -16.20 -3.56 8.11
C PRO A 37 -15.89 -4.26 9.44
N GLY A 38 -15.04 -5.26 9.36
CA GLY A 38 -14.44 -5.89 10.53
C GLY A 38 -13.56 -4.88 11.26
N PRO A 39 -13.07 -5.19 12.46
CA PRO A 39 -12.15 -4.29 13.16
C PRO A 39 -10.95 -3.98 12.26
N VAL A 40 -10.67 -2.71 12.06
CA VAL A 40 -9.50 -2.26 11.31
C VAL A 40 -8.24 -2.73 12.06
N ARG A 41 -7.41 -3.50 11.40
CA ARG A 41 -6.19 -4.07 12.00
C ARG A 41 -4.91 -3.45 11.46
N ARG A 42 -4.93 -2.99 10.21
CA ARG A 42 -3.75 -2.44 9.51
C ARG A 42 -4.13 -1.16 8.79
N ILE A 43 -3.40 -0.09 9.10
CA ILE A 43 -3.60 1.24 8.52
C ILE A 43 -2.37 1.58 7.68
N LEU A 44 -2.52 1.68 6.37
CA LEU A 44 -1.47 2.09 5.45
C LEU A 44 -1.35 3.62 5.45
N LEU A 45 -0.12 4.12 5.65
CA LEU A 45 0.25 5.53 5.59
C LEU A 45 1.33 5.73 4.52
N PRO A 46 0.95 5.85 3.24
CA PRO A 46 1.90 6.04 2.16
C PRO A 46 2.41 7.49 2.13
N PHE A 47 3.71 7.65 1.88
CA PHE A 47 4.32 8.96 1.73
C PHE A 47 5.41 8.96 0.66
N THR A 48 5.71 10.16 0.15
CA THR A 48 6.71 10.40 -0.87
C THR A 48 7.58 11.58 -0.46
N GLY A 49 8.88 11.54 -0.77
CA GLY A 49 9.76 12.67 -0.52
C GLY A 49 10.20 12.84 0.94
N GLN A 50 10.52 14.08 1.33
CA GLN A 50 11.27 14.42 2.54
C GLN A 50 10.37 14.64 3.77
N ALA A 51 9.08 14.44 3.64
CA ALA A 51 8.15 14.91 4.65
C ALA A 51 6.86 14.11 4.71
N ILE A 52 6.36 13.87 5.91
CA ILE A 52 5.01 13.38 6.16
C ILE A 52 4.17 14.50 6.73
N SER A 53 2.92 14.57 6.31
CA SER A 53 1.95 15.45 6.95
C SER A 53 1.76 15.02 8.40
N ARG A 54 2.04 15.93 9.33
CA ARG A 54 1.83 15.71 10.76
C ARG A 54 0.39 15.34 11.06
N ARG A 55 -0.57 16.00 10.41
CA ARG A 55 -2.00 15.68 10.57
C ARG A 55 -2.34 14.25 10.13
N ALA A 56 -1.75 13.78 9.03
CA ALA A 56 -1.99 12.41 8.58
C ALA A 56 -1.41 11.40 9.57
N PHE A 57 -0.22 11.67 10.08
CA PHE A 57 0.39 10.83 11.11
C PHE A 57 -0.40 10.84 12.43
N ASP A 58 -0.78 12.02 12.93
CA ASP A 58 -1.60 12.14 14.15
C ASP A 58 -2.97 11.48 13.99
N ALA A 59 -3.59 11.57 12.81
CA ALA A 59 -4.84 10.87 12.52
C ALA A 59 -4.64 9.35 12.53
N ALA A 60 -3.57 8.85 11.90
CA ALA A 60 -3.22 7.43 11.92
C ALA A 60 -2.99 6.92 13.34
N LEU A 61 -2.27 7.67 14.17
CA LEU A 61 -2.02 7.33 15.58
C LEU A 61 -3.31 7.24 16.39
N ARG A 62 -4.19 8.25 16.29
CA ARG A 62 -5.47 8.25 17.00
C ARG A 62 -6.34 7.06 16.62
N LEU A 63 -6.44 6.78 15.32
CA LEU A 63 -7.23 5.66 14.82
C LEU A 63 -6.62 4.32 15.21
N ALA A 64 -5.30 4.16 15.08
CA ALA A 64 -4.62 2.95 15.47
C ALA A 64 -4.81 2.63 16.96
N LYS A 65 -4.74 3.64 17.83
CA LYS A 65 -5.03 3.47 19.26
C LYS A 65 -6.48 3.07 19.53
N ALA A 66 -7.42 3.75 18.88
CA ALA A 66 -8.85 3.50 19.10
C ALA A 66 -9.26 2.09 18.64
N GLU A 67 -8.65 1.58 17.59
CA GLU A 67 -9.00 0.32 16.94
C GLU A 67 -8.01 -0.83 17.24
N ASN A 68 -6.99 -0.56 18.05
CA ASN A 68 -5.87 -1.50 18.32
C ASN A 68 -5.23 -2.02 17.02
N ALA A 69 -4.99 -1.12 16.08
CA ALA A 69 -4.46 -1.41 14.75
C ALA A 69 -2.95 -1.14 14.66
N THR A 70 -2.30 -1.82 13.73
CA THR A 70 -0.89 -1.58 13.36
C THR A 70 -0.82 -0.51 12.28
N ILE A 71 0.05 0.48 12.43
CA ILE A 71 0.34 1.45 11.37
C ILE A 71 1.40 0.86 10.44
N MET A 72 1.13 0.92 9.14
CA MET A 72 2.09 0.57 8.08
C MET A 72 2.52 1.84 7.35
N PRO A 73 3.55 2.55 7.82
CA PRO A 73 4.12 3.63 7.05
C PRO A 73 4.85 3.06 5.83
N ALA A 74 4.59 3.61 4.66
CA ALA A 74 5.17 3.13 3.42
C ALA A 74 5.85 4.26 2.65
N PHE A 75 7.17 4.22 2.59
CA PHE A 75 7.93 5.11 1.74
C PHE A 75 7.85 4.66 0.30
N LEU A 76 7.29 5.49 -0.58
CA LEU A 76 7.16 5.22 -2.00
C LEU A 76 8.39 5.75 -2.74
N ALA A 77 9.28 4.86 -3.14
CA ALA A 77 10.54 5.19 -3.81
C ALA A 77 10.39 5.06 -5.34
N ARG A 78 10.71 6.13 -6.08
CA ARG A 78 10.75 6.09 -7.54
C ARG A 78 12.10 5.55 -8.03
N VAL A 79 12.05 4.54 -8.89
CA VAL A 79 13.21 3.97 -9.55
C VAL A 79 13.33 4.57 -10.96
N PRO A 80 14.44 5.23 -11.30
CA PRO A 80 14.68 5.73 -12.66
C PRO A 80 14.58 4.61 -13.70
N ARG A 81 14.09 4.94 -14.89
CA ARG A 81 13.92 3.94 -15.97
C ARG A 81 15.24 3.34 -16.47
N THR A 82 16.34 4.03 -16.23
CA THR A 82 17.69 3.59 -16.58
C THR A 82 18.25 2.52 -15.65
N LEU A 83 17.60 2.28 -14.50
CA LEU A 83 18.04 1.29 -13.51
C LEU A 83 17.04 0.13 -13.43
N PRO A 84 17.50 -1.10 -13.09
CA PRO A 84 16.62 -2.20 -12.70
C PRO A 84 15.70 -1.78 -11.53
N LEU A 85 14.53 -2.41 -11.38
CA LEU A 85 13.60 -2.05 -10.32
C LEU A 85 14.16 -2.36 -8.92
N GLU A 86 15.00 -3.37 -8.83
CA GLU A 86 15.68 -3.84 -7.62
C GLU A 86 16.97 -3.07 -7.30
N ALA A 87 17.39 -2.16 -8.19
CA ALA A 87 18.62 -1.41 -8.02
C ALA A 87 18.66 -0.66 -6.68
N PRO A 88 19.81 -0.58 -6.02
CA PRO A 88 19.95 0.22 -4.80
C PRO A 88 19.65 1.69 -5.09
N LEU A 89 18.90 2.33 -4.19
CA LEU A 89 18.50 3.73 -4.26
C LEU A 89 19.05 4.51 -3.05
N PRO A 90 20.37 4.68 -2.93
CA PRO A 90 20.97 5.26 -1.73
C PRO A 90 20.47 6.69 -1.46
N ALA A 91 20.31 7.52 -2.48
CA ALA A 91 19.79 8.88 -2.33
C ALA A 91 18.32 8.92 -1.86
N ALA A 92 17.46 8.03 -2.37
CA ALA A 92 16.09 7.95 -1.92
C ALA A 92 15.98 7.38 -0.50
N CYS A 93 16.78 6.35 -0.19
CA CYS A 93 16.83 5.76 1.15
C CYS A 93 17.37 6.75 2.19
N ALA A 94 18.39 7.54 1.87
CA ALA A 94 18.90 8.57 2.76
C ALA A 94 17.83 9.60 3.19
N VAL A 95 16.81 9.78 2.39
CA VAL A 95 15.69 10.67 2.69
C VAL A 95 14.53 9.92 3.40
N GLY A 96 14.16 8.75 2.92
CA GLY A 96 12.99 8.03 3.39
C GLY A 96 13.20 7.28 4.70
N MET A 97 14.40 6.72 4.93
CA MET A 97 14.67 5.92 6.13
C MET A 97 14.59 6.71 7.43
N PRO A 98 15.18 7.92 7.57
CA PRO A 98 15.05 8.71 8.79
C PRO A 98 13.60 9.06 9.13
N LEU A 99 12.74 9.25 8.11
CA LEU A 99 11.32 9.48 8.33
C LEU A 99 10.58 8.23 8.81
N LEU A 100 10.90 7.05 8.28
CA LEU A 100 10.37 5.80 8.78
C LEU A 100 10.76 5.59 10.24
N GLU A 101 12.03 5.80 10.60
CA GLU A 101 12.54 5.70 11.97
C GLU A 101 11.82 6.69 12.91
N ALA A 102 11.62 7.94 12.48
CA ALA A 102 10.90 8.94 13.27
C ALA A 102 9.43 8.55 13.50
N ILE A 103 8.76 7.95 12.51
CA ILE A 103 7.40 7.44 12.65
C ILE A 103 7.37 6.26 13.62
N GLU A 104 8.29 5.30 13.48
CA GLU A 104 8.39 4.14 14.38
C GLU A 104 8.61 4.57 15.81
N GLN A 105 9.52 5.51 16.04
CA GLN A 105 9.79 6.06 17.36
C GLN A 105 8.58 6.82 17.93
N GLY A 106 7.96 7.69 17.13
CA GLY A 106 6.80 8.47 17.53
C GLY A 106 5.56 7.61 17.84
N ALA A 107 5.34 6.55 17.07
CA ALA A 107 4.24 5.62 17.30
C ALA A 107 4.54 4.67 18.48
N GLY A 108 5.77 4.16 18.57
CA GLY A 108 6.22 3.28 19.65
C GLY A 108 6.13 3.96 21.03
N SER A 109 6.51 5.24 21.13
CA SER A 109 6.37 6.04 22.37
C SER A 109 4.92 6.18 22.82
N GLN A 110 3.97 5.96 21.92
CA GLN A 110 2.53 6.01 22.19
C GLN A 110 1.88 4.62 22.29
N GLY A 111 2.68 3.55 22.29
CA GLY A 111 2.21 2.17 22.40
C GLY A 111 1.51 1.63 21.14
N VAL A 112 1.73 2.26 19.97
CA VAL A 112 1.17 1.82 18.69
C VAL A 112 2.20 0.97 17.94
N GLN A 113 1.78 -0.20 17.46
CA GLN A 113 2.64 -1.07 16.65
C GLN A 113 2.85 -0.47 15.25
N VAL A 114 4.06 -0.63 14.74
CA VAL A 114 4.46 -0.15 13.40
C VAL A 114 5.06 -1.28 12.59
N ASP A 115 4.71 -1.34 11.31
CA ASP A 115 5.23 -2.28 10.33
C ASP A 115 5.67 -1.50 9.08
N ALA A 116 6.88 -0.92 9.12
CA ALA A 116 7.38 -0.02 8.08
C ALA A 116 7.70 -0.75 6.76
N ARG A 117 7.44 -0.09 5.64
CA ARG A 117 7.70 -0.61 4.29
C ARG A 117 8.39 0.42 3.41
N VAL A 118 9.20 -0.08 2.49
CA VAL A 118 9.73 0.67 1.34
C VAL A 118 9.18 0.04 0.08
N ALA A 119 8.29 0.74 -0.59
CA ALA A 119 7.70 0.29 -1.86
C ALA A 119 8.42 0.96 -3.05
N ARG A 120 8.77 0.18 -4.05
CA ARG A 120 9.50 0.63 -5.24
C ARG A 120 8.61 0.58 -6.47
N GLY A 121 8.75 1.58 -7.36
CA GLY A 121 8.02 1.62 -8.60
C GLY A 121 8.56 2.65 -9.57
N ARG A 122 8.14 2.63 -10.82
CA ARG A 122 8.53 3.63 -11.83
C ARG A 122 7.85 4.99 -11.59
N THR A 123 6.68 4.94 -10.98
CA THR A 123 5.92 6.08 -10.47
C THR A 123 5.48 5.79 -9.03
N TYR A 124 5.01 6.79 -8.31
CA TYR A 124 4.45 6.59 -6.97
C TYR A 124 3.21 5.69 -7.00
N ARG A 125 2.35 5.85 -8.02
CA ARG A 125 1.22 4.94 -8.27
C ARG A 125 1.66 3.49 -8.46
N ASP A 126 2.73 3.28 -9.22
CA ASP A 126 3.28 1.95 -9.50
C ASP A 126 3.82 1.30 -8.22
N ALA A 127 4.58 2.05 -7.41
CA ALA A 127 5.04 1.60 -6.10
C ALA A 127 3.87 1.25 -5.17
N LEU A 128 2.85 2.11 -5.12
CA LEU A 128 1.66 1.89 -4.30
C LEU A 128 0.86 0.69 -4.79
N ARG A 129 0.73 0.51 -6.11
CA ARG A 129 0.06 -0.66 -6.70
C ARG A 129 0.74 -1.96 -6.29
N HIS A 130 2.06 -2.04 -6.41
CA HIS A 130 2.82 -3.22 -5.98
C HIS A 130 2.60 -3.52 -4.50
N LEU A 131 2.60 -2.49 -3.66
CA LEU A 131 2.36 -2.65 -2.23
C LEU A 131 0.95 -3.19 -1.95
N VAL A 132 -0.07 -2.64 -2.60
CA VAL A 132 -1.48 -3.07 -2.47
C VAL A 132 -1.70 -4.51 -2.94
N GLU A 133 -0.91 -4.97 -3.92
CA GLU A 133 -0.97 -6.34 -4.42
C GLU A 133 -0.29 -7.35 -3.47
N GLN A 134 0.73 -6.91 -2.75
CA GLN A 134 1.54 -7.76 -1.88
C GLN A 134 1.05 -7.80 -0.43
N GLU A 135 0.54 -6.67 0.07
CA GLU A 135 0.16 -6.48 1.46
C GLU A 135 -1.35 -6.31 1.61
N ARG A 136 -1.87 -6.71 2.77
CA ARG A 136 -3.27 -6.46 3.14
C ARG A 136 -3.35 -5.38 4.19
N PHE A 137 -4.27 -4.45 4.00
CA PHE A 137 -4.60 -3.40 4.94
C PHE A 137 -6.09 -3.07 4.81
N ASP A 138 -6.65 -2.54 5.88
CA ASP A 138 -8.09 -2.28 5.98
C ASP A 138 -8.39 -0.81 5.68
N ARG A 139 -7.43 0.08 5.99
CA ARG A 139 -7.57 1.52 5.78
C ARG A 139 -6.29 2.12 5.20
N ILE A 140 -6.46 3.13 4.35
CA ILE A 140 -5.38 3.96 3.84
C ILE A 140 -5.61 5.40 4.26
N ILE A 141 -4.59 6.05 4.83
CA ILE A 141 -4.64 7.46 5.16
C ILE A 141 -3.67 8.20 4.25
N VAL A 142 -4.20 9.07 3.41
CA VAL A 142 -3.43 9.83 2.41
C VAL A 142 -3.49 11.30 2.73
N SER A 143 -2.33 11.97 2.68
CA SER A 143 -2.27 13.42 2.67
C SER A 143 -2.30 13.92 1.22
N ALA A 144 -3.34 14.69 0.87
CA ALA A 144 -3.41 15.37 -0.40
C ALA A 144 -2.61 16.67 -0.33
N THR A 145 -1.56 16.78 -1.13
CA THR A 145 -0.78 18.01 -1.26
C THR A 145 -1.01 18.61 -2.64
N ASP A 146 -1.06 19.93 -2.73
CA ASP A 146 -1.20 20.65 -4.00
C ASP A 146 0.09 20.58 -4.86
N SER A 147 1.17 19.96 -4.35
CA SER A 147 2.43 19.85 -5.05
C SER A 147 2.62 18.46 -5.67
N PRO A 148 2.62 18.36 -7.01
CA PRO A 148 2.87 17.09 -7.71
C PRO A 148 4.26 16.50 -7.45
N ARG A 149 5.17 17.31 -6.90
CA ARG A 149 6.55 16.88 -6.61
C ARG A 149 6.68 16.13 -5.30
N ASN A 150 5.78 16.36 -4.34
CA ASN A 150 5.92 15.88 -2.97
C ASN A 150 4.74 15.03 -2.49
N GLY A 151 3.90 14.53 -3.38
CA GLY A 151 2.72 13.78 -2.96
C GLY A 151 2.07 12.96 -4.07
N LEU A 152 0.99 12.32 -3.70
CA LEU A 152 0.10 11.64 -4.62
C LEU A 152 -0.74 12.68 -5.35
N THR A 153 -0.86 12.52 -6.66
CA THR A 153 -1.66 13.41 -7.52
C THR A 153 -3.16 13.10 -7.38
N SER A 154 -4.02 14.00 -7.83
CA SER A 154 -5.46 13.76 -7.90
C SER A 154 -5.81 12.48 -8.66
N GLY A 155 -5.11 12.19 -9.77
CA GLY A 155 -5.29 10.94 -10.50
C GLY A 155 -4.84 9.70 -9.75
N ASP A 156 -3.89 9.81 -8.80
CA ASP A 156 -3.51 8.70 -7.93
C ASP A 156 -4.57 8.44 -6.87
N LEU A 157 -5.21 9.51 -6.37
CA LEU A 157 -6.32 9.40 -5.43
C LEU A 157 -7.57 8.78 -6.09
N GLU A 158 -7.90 9.21 -7.32
CA GLU A 158 -8.97 8.61 -8.11
C GLU A 158 -8.74 7.11 -8.30
N TRP A 159 -7.52 6.73 -8.70
CA TRP A 159 -7.14 5.33 -8.82
C TRP A 159 -7.29 4.54 -7.51
N LEU A 160 -6.90 5.14 -6.36
CA LEU A 160 -7.08 4.52 -5.05
C LEU A 160 -8.55 4.24 -4.76
N LEU A 161 -9.42 5.21 -4.98
CA LEU A 161 -10.86 5.10 -4.72
C LEU A 161 -11.53 4.06 -5.64
N GLU A 162 -11.07 3.92 -6.88
CA GLU A 162 -11.64 2.98 -7.84
C GLU A 162 -11.15 1.53 -7.67
N ARG A 163 -9.88 1.36 -7.27
CA ARG A 163 -9.19 0.07 -7.42
C ARG A 163 -8.83 -0.60 -6.11
N VAL A 164 -8.73 0.13 -5.03
CA VAL A 164 -8.27 -0.45 -3.77
C VAL A 164 -9.44 -0.83 -2.88
N PRO A 165 -9.55 -2.11 -2.47
CA PRO A 165 -10.65 -2.59 -1.63
C PRO A 165 -10.37 -2.31 -0.15
N ALA A 166 -10.07 -1.07 0.20
CA ALA A 166 -9.84 -0.61 1.56
C ALA A 166 -10.56 0.73 1.79
N GLU A 167 -10.81 1.06 3.04
CA GLU A 167 -11.32 2.38 3.39
C GLU A 167 -10.24 3.44 3.13
N VAL A 168 -10.57 4.49 2.38
CA VAL A 168 -9.62 5.56 2.03
C VAL A 168 -10.00 6.84 2.75
N MET A 169 -9.06 7.34 3.57
CA MET A 169 -9.18 8.63 4.23
C MET A 169 -8.20 9.61 3.58
N ILE A 170 -8.74 10.68 3.02
CA ILE A 170 -7.95 11.74 2.38
C ILE A 170 -7.95 12.96 3.30
N LEU A 171 -6.77 13.37 3.73
CA LEU A 171 -6.58 14.55 4.55
C LEU A 171 -5.96 15.65 3.71
N ARG A 172 -6.60 16.81 3.68
CA ARG A 172 -6.03 18.03 3.09
C ARG A 172 -5.39 18.84 4.22
N PRO A 173 -4.04 19.04 4.20
CA PRO A 173 -3.40 19.92 5.15
C PRO A 173 -3.95 21.33 5.04
N ALA A 174 -4.15 22.03 6.15
CA ALA A 174 -4.40 23.46 6.11
C ALA A 174 -3.12 24.18 5.67
N PRO A 175 -3.22 25.39 5.09
CA PRO A 175 -2.07 26.17 4.63
C PRO A 175 -1.00 26.38 5.72
N ASP A 176 -1.42 26.41 6.98
CA ASP A 176 -0.55 26.62 8.15
C ASP A 176 0.06 25.33 8.70
N ASP A 177 -0.33 24.16 8.18
CA ASP A 177 0.09 22.84 8.64
C ASP A 177 1.36 22.36 7.94
N THR A 178 2.23 23.28 7.60
CA THR A 178 3.55 23.04 6.99
C THR A 178 4.57 22.40 7.95
N ARG A 179 4.16 22.04 9.17
CA ARG A 179 5.02 21.31 10.10
C ARG A 179 5.07 19.85 9.72
N VAL A 180 6.02 19.58 8.94
CA VAL A 180 6.52 18.30 8.50
C VAL A 180 7.23 17.63 9.67
N VAL A 181 6.97 16.36 9.91
CA VAL A 181 7.86 15.55 10.76
C VAL A 181 9.17 15.43 9.99
N THR A 182 10.15 16.23 10.32
CA THR A 182 11.52 16.07 9.88
C THR A 182 12.28 15.27 10.93
N ALA A 183 13.30 14.55 10.53
CA ALA A 183 14.20 13.84 11.45
C ALA A 183 14.83 14.76 12.52
N ASP A 184 14.80 16.08 12.32
CA ASP A 184 15.34 17.10 13.22
C ASP A 184 14.42 17.44 14.43
N ASP A 185 13.13 17.14 14.34
CA ASP A 185 12.18 17.40 15.45
C ASP A 185 12.39 16.43 16.64
N SER A 186 12.97 15.26 16.39
CA SER A 186 13.23 14.24 17.43
C SER A 186 14.37 14.65 18.37
N GLN A 187 15.31 15.48 17.88
CA GLN A 187 16.48 15.94 18.68
C GLN A 187 16.16 17.13 19.57
N ARG A 188 15.06 17.85 19.36
CA ARG A 188 14.69 19.02 20.15
C ARG A 188 13.82 18.71 21.37
N GLN A 189 13.38 17.45 21.51
CA GLN A 189 12.53 17.00 22.64
C GLN A 189 13.30 16.17 23.68
N SER A 190 14.62 16.03 23.52
CA SER A 190 15.53 15.42 24.50
C SER A 190 16.30 16.51 25.23
#